data_bdb72b2c8a0dfce6bd550b801564f092
#
_entry.id   bdb72b2c8a0dfce6bd550b801564f092
#
_cell.length_a   1.000
_cell.length_b   1.000
_cell.length_c   1.000
_cell.angle_alpha   90.00
_cell.angle_beta   90.00
_cell.angle_gamma   90.00
#
_symmetry.space_group_name_H-M   'P 1'
#
loop_
_entity.id
_entity.type
_entity.pdbx_description
1 polymer ?
#
loop_
_entity_poly.entity_id
_entity_poly.type
_entity_poly.pdbx_seq_one_letter_code
_entity_poly.pdbx_strand_id
1 'polypeptide(L)'
;FENFVEAARRILAGGASSKRTPEVTSRWFDATADAILASVRAAEAAAGANRSRELEATLTDLKILAQLARFHARRALAAVHYNLFIRGQKLAELVTATYAEKDAVAAWRELVAVAGDRYAPDLAMGARNHHLCGHWRDELKRLESNLRALEESCCPPDEAVMKEKVWMPATDGDRDPPRVEHERVRHVSPGQPLRLTARVSDPSGVQSVHLRY
;
A
#
# COMPACT_ATOMS: atom_id res chain seq x y z
N PHE A 1 11.03 -5.42 2.10
CA PHE A 1 10.14 -4.72 1.17
C PHE A 1 10.96 -4.06 0.06
N GLU A 2 10.40 -4.01 -1.15
CA GLU A 2 10.92 -3.22 -2.25
C GLU A 2 10.47 -1.77 -2.11
N ASN A 3 11.37 -0.80 -2.28
CA ASN A 3 10.96 0.60 -2.28
C ASN A 3 10.45 1.03 -3.67
N PHE A 4 9.77 2.17 -3.76
CA PHE A 4 9.11 2.63 -4.99
C PHE A 4 10.10 2.91 -6.14
N VAL A 5 11.32 3.34 -5.82
CA VAL A 5 12.39 3.58 -6.81
C VAL A 5 12.91 2.25 -7.38
N GLU A 6 13.11 1.26 -6.52
CA GLU A 6 13.50 -0.10 -6.92
C GLU A 6 12.39 -0.74 -7.79
N ALA A 7 11.13 -0.60 -7.38
CA ALA A 7 9.99 -1.11 -8.13
C ALA A 7 9.93 -0.52 -9.55
N ALA A 8 10.06 0.79 -9.68
CA ALA A 8 10.07 1.43 -10.99
C ALA A 8 11.25 0.95 -11.88
N ARG A 9 12.44 0.78 -11.30
CA ARG A 9 13.60 0.24 -12.04
C ARG A 9 13.36 -1.19 -12.49
N ARG A 10 12.81 -2.03 -11.62
CA ARG A 10 12.48 -3.43 -11.93
C ARG A 10 11.48 -3.50 -13.08
N ILE A 11 10.39 -2.73 -13.01
CA ILE A 11 9.35 -2.69 -14.04
C ILE A 11 9.93 -2.27 -15.39
N LEU A 12 10.72 -1.20 -15.44
CA LEU A 12 11.36 -0.72 -16.67
C LEU A 12 12.34 -1.73 -17.25
N ALA A 13 12.99 -2.53 -16.41
CA ALA A 13 13.90 -3.59 -16.82
C ALA A 13 13.20 -4.92 -17.16
N GLY A 14 11.88 -5.04 -16.98
CA GLY A 14 11.15 -6.30 -17.14
C GLY A 14 11.60 -7.40 -16.17
N GLY A 15 12.12 -7.01 -15.00
CA GLY A 15 12.69 -7.92 -14.01
C GLY A 15 11.70 -8.36 -12.94
N ALA A 16 12.07 -9.42 -12.20
CA ALA A 16 11.35 -9.89 -11.02
C ALA A 16 11.99 -9.38 -9.73
N SER A 17 11.25 -9.45 -8.60
CA SER A 17 11.75 -9.10 -7.28
C SER A 17 11.60 -10.26 -6.30
N SER A 18 12.64 -10.49 -5.51
CA SER A 18 12.58 -11.42 -4.35
C SER A 18 12.05 -10.73 -3.08
N LYS A 19 11.75 -9.43 -3.16
CA LYS A 19 11.18 -8.63 -2.06
C LYS A 19 9.66 -8.57 -2.22
N ARG A 20 8.96 -8.30 -1.11
CA ARG A 20 7.55 -7.92 -1.19
C ARG A 20 7.43 -6.60 -1.94
N THR A 21 6.75 -6.61 -3.06
CA THR A 21 6.64 -5.44 -3.95
C THR A 21 5.54 -4.47 -3.48
N PRO A 22 5.57 -3.19 -3.92
CA PRO A 22 4.52 -2.23 -3.61
C PRO A 22 3.13 -2.69 -4.09
N GLU A 23 3.04 -3.38 -5.23
CA GLU A 23 1.80 -3.88 -5.80
C GLU A 23 1.17 -4.98 -4.92
N VAL A 24 2.00 -5.91 -4.42
CA VAL A 24 1.56 -6.93 -3.46
C VAL A 24 1.13 -6.28 -2.15
N THR A 25 1.87 -5.27 -1.68
CA THR A 25 1.55 -4.54 -0.47
C THR A 25 0.24 -3.76 -0.61
N SER A 26 0.00 -3.11 -1.75
CA SER A 26 -1.25 -2.42 -2.07
C SER A 26 -2.45 -3.36 -1.97
N ARG A 27 -2.40 -4.53 -2.64
CA ARG A 27 -3.47 -5.53 -2.56
C ARG A 27 -3.73 -6.04 -1.14
N TRP A 28 -2.66 -6.22 -0.38
CA TRP A 28 -2.77 -6.66 1.00
C TRP A 28 -3.49 -5.61 1.87
N PHE A 29 -3.17 -4.32 1.70
CA PHE A 29 -3.86 -3.25 2.39
C PHE A 29 -5.34 -3.16 2.01
N ASP A 30 -5.70 -3.31 0.72
CA ASP A 30 -7.10 -3.33 0.28
C ASP A 30 -7.86 -4.51 0.90
N ALA A 31 -7.31 -5.71 0.84
CA ALA A 31 -7.92 -6.90 1.44
C ALA A 31 -8.08 -6.75 2.97
N THR A 32 -7.10 -6.14 3.63
CA THR A 32 -7.16 -5.85 5.07
C THR A 32 -8.27 -4.84 5.38
N ALA A 33 -8.40 -3.76 4.60
CA ALA A 33 -9.46 -2.77 4.75
C ALA A 33 -10.85 -3.42 4.60
N ASP A 34 -11.02 -4.27 3.59
CA ASP A 34 -12.29 -4.97 3.34
C ASP A 34 -12.64 -5.93 4.47
N ALA A 35 -11.67 -6.68 5.01
CA ALA A 35 -11.86 -7.57 6.14
C ALA A 35 -12.25 -6.80 7.41
N ILE A 36 -11.59 -5.67 7.69
CA ILE A 36 -11.95 -4.79 8.82
C ILE A 36 -13.39 -4.30 8.67
N LEU A 37 -13.75 -3.76 7.50
CA LEU A 37 -15.11 -3.23 7.27
C LEU A 37 -16.19 -4.32 7.31
N ALA A 38 -15.87 -5.54 6.88
CA ALA A 38 -16.77 -6.67 7.02
C ALA A 38 -17.01 -7.00 8.50
N SER A 39 -15.95 -7.05 9.31
CA SER A 39 -16.03 -7.27 10.76
C SER A 39 -16.81 -6.18 11.49
N VAL A 40 -16.59 -4.90 11.09
CA VAL A 40 -17.34 -3.74 11.62
C VAL A 40 -18.83 -3.91 11.35
N ARG A 41 -19.21 -4.21 10.09
CA ARG A 41 -20.63 -4.44 9.73
C ARG A 41 -21.26 -5.57 10.53
N ALA A 42 -20.55 -6.67 10.71
CA ALA A 42 -21.03 -7.80 11.51
C ALA A 42 -21.25 -7.42 12.98
N ALA A 43 -20.30 -6.68 13.57
CA ALA A 43 -20.42 -6.19 14.94
C ALA A 43 -21.57 -5.18 15.11
N GLU A 44 -21.75 -4.27 14.15
CA GLU A 44 -22.87 -3.32 14.11
C GLU A 44 -24.23 -4.04 14.04
N ALA A 45 -24.33 -5.08 13.21
CA ALA A 45 -25.53 -5.88 13.08
C ALA A 45 -25.85 -6.67 14.37
N ALA A 46 -24.82 -7.25 15.00
CA ALA A 46 -24.98 -8.02 16.24
C ALA A 46 -25.38 -7.13 17.43
N ALA A 47 -24.82 -5.93 17.52
CA ALA A 47 -25.11 -5.00 18.62
C ALA A 47 -26.49 -4.31 18.47
N GLY A 48 -27.03 -4.20 17.28
CA GLY A 48 -28.29 -3.52 17.00
C GLY A 48 -28.29 -2.05 17.45
N ALA A 49 -29.38 -1.63 18.11
CA ALA A 49 -29.53 -0.26 18.61
C ALA A 49 -28.81 0.01 19.94
N ASN A 50 -28.50 -1.05 20.72
CA ASN A 50 -27.93 -0.94 22.05
C ASN A 50 -26.39 -1.00 21.98
N ARG A 51 -25.76 0.09 21.52
CA ARG A 51 -24.29 0.19 21.46
C ARG A 51 -23.76 0.95 22.64
N SER A 52 -22.76 0.35 23.33
CA SER A 52 -22.04 1.09 24.36
C SER A 52 -21.14 2.14 23.70
N ARG A 53 -20.77 3.16 24.48
CA ARG A 53 -19.86 4.21 24.03
C ARG A 53 -18.49 3.64 23.62
N GLU A 54 -18.01 2.62 24.32
CA GLU A 54 -16.76 1.93 24.06
C GLU A 54 -16.81 1.16 22.75
N LEU A 55 -17.93 0.48 22.49
CA LEU A 55 -18.12 -0.23 21.22
C LEU A 55 -18.14 0.76 20.03
N GLU A 56 -18.87 1.87 20.17
CA GLU A 56 -18.90 2.90 19.12
C GLU A 56 -17.53 3.53 18.86
N ALA A 57 -16.74 3.78 19.92
CA ALA A 57 -15.37 4.26 19.76
C ALA A 57 -14.50 3.25 19.02
N THR A 58 -14.55 1.98 19.43
CA THR A 58 -13.80 0.88 18.78
C THR A 58 -14.18 0.73 17.31
N LEU A 59 -15.47 0.76 16.97
CA LEU A 59 -15.93 0.67 15.59
C LEU A 59 -15.47 1.88 14.76
N THR A 60 -15.42 3.06 15.36
CA THR A 60 -14.89 4.26 14.71
C THR A 60 -13.39 4.11 14.42
N ASP A 61 -12.61 3.67 15.40
CA ASP A 61 -11.17 3.42 15.23
C ASP A 61 -10.90 2.41 14.12
N LEU A 62 -11.65 1.30 14.08
CA LEU A 62 -11.53 0.29 13.04
C LEU A 62 -11.87 0.84 11.65
N LYS A 63 -12.91 1.68 11.52
CA LYS A 63 -13.23 2.34 10.26
C LYS A 63 -12.11 3.29 9.81
N ILE A 64 -11.51 4.04 10.74
CA ILE A 64 -10.35 4.91 10.46
C ILE A 64 -9.18 4.06 9.95
N LEU A 65 -8.86 2.95 10.61
CA LEU A 65 -7.78 2.05 10.18
C LEU A 65 -8.04 1.45 8.79
N ALA A 66 -9.28 1.10 8.47
CA ALA A 66 -9.64 0.61 7.14
C ALA A 66 -9.42 1.67 6.05
N GLN A 67 -9.82 2.92 6.29
CA GLN A 67 -9.60 4.01 5.33
C GLN A 67 -8.12 4.39 5.23
N LEU A 68 -7.36 4.32 6.32
CA LEU A 68 -5.91 4.50 6.31
C LEU A 68 -5.22 3.40 5.48
N ALA A 69 -5.66 2.16 5.59
CA ALA A 69 -5.16 1.07 4.76
C ALA A 69 -5.44 1.30 3.27
N ARG A 70 -6.65 1.72 2.91
CA ARG A 70 -7.00 2.10 1.52
C ARG A 70 -6.16 3.25 1.00
N PHE A 71 -5.95 4.29 1.82
CA PHE A 71 -5.06 5.39 1.47
C PHE A 71 -3.66 4.90 1.11
N HIS A 72 -3.06 4.07 1.96
CA HIS A 72 -1.73 3.53 1.70
C HIS A 72 -1.69 2.59 0.50
N ALA A 73 -2.75 1.81 0.25
CA ALA A 73 -2.87 0.97 -0.93
C ALA A 73 -2.77 1.79 -2.22
N ARG A 74 -3.55 2.86 -2.32
CA ARG A 74 -3.58 3.75 -3.50
C ARG A 74 -2.29 4.54 -3.64
N ARG A 75 -1.80 5.09 -2.54
CA ARG A 75 -0.58 5.91 -2.53
C ARG A 75 0.68 5.12 -2.89
N ALA A 76 0.74 3.84 -2.54
CA ALA A 76 1.83 2.97 -2.97
C ALA A 76 1.89 2.84 -4.50
N LEU A 77 0.74 2.69 -5.17
CA LEU A 77 0.66 2.64 -6.63
C LEU A 77 0.99 3.99 -7.25
N ALA A 78 0.44 5.09 -6.72
CA ALA A 78 0.76 6.44 -7.16
C ALA A 78 2.28 6.70 -7.15
N ALA A 79 2.95 6.31 -6.06
CA ALA A 79 4.39 6.47 -5.92
C ALA A 79 5.20 5.64 -6.93
N VAL A 80 4.76 4.43 -7.27
CA VAL A 80 5.40 3.60 -8.30
C VAL A 80 5.26 4.27 -9.67
N HIS A 81 4.04 4.64 -10.08
CA HIS A 81 3.78 5.29 -11.37
C HIS A 81 4.48 6.64 -11.51
N TYR A 82 4.51 7.43 -10.44
CA TYR A 82 5.28 8.68 -10.43
C TYR A 82 6.78 8.43 -10.66
N ASN A 83 7.35 7.40 -10.02
CA ASN A 83 8.75 7.02 -10.26
C ASN A 83 8.99 6.45 -11.67
N LEU A 84 8.00 5.77 -12.27
CA LEU A 84 8.05 5.35 -13.66
C LEU A 84 8.07 6.56 -14.61
N PHE A 85 7.23 7.57 -14.35
CA PHE A 85 7.24 8.82 -15.10
C PHE A 85 8.60 9.53 -15.00
N ILE A 86 9.12 9.73 -13.79
CA ILE A 86 10.42 10.41 -13.58
C ILE A 86 11.55 9.74 -14.38
N ARG A 87 11.51 8.41 -14.55
CA ARG A 87 12.56 7.64 -15.23
C ARG A 87 12.32 7.41 -16.71
N GLY A 88 11.07 7.18 -17.07
CA GLY A 88 10.68 6.82 -18.43
C GLY A 88 10.11 7.98 -19.24
N GLN A 89 9.82 9.12 -18.60
CA GLN A 89 9.24 10.33 -19.19
C GLN A 89 7.94 10.06 -20.00
N LYS A 90 7.22 8.99 -19.66
CA LYS A 90 5.94 8.66 -20.29
C LYS A 90 4.82 9.36 -19.53
N LEU A 91 4.12 10.28 -20.18
CA LEU A 91 3.02 11.06 -19.61
C LEU A 91 1.90 10.15 -19.06
N ALA A 92 1.63 9.02 -19.70
CA ALA A 92 0.65 8.04 -19.23
C ALA A 92 0.91 7.57 -17.77
N GLU A 93 2.17 7.45 -17.39
CA GLU A 93 2.54 7.09 -16.02
C GLU A 93 2.20 8.20 -15.02
N LEU A 94 2.42 9.46 -15.40
CA LEU A 94 2.04 10.61 -14.56
C LEU A 94 0.53 10.70 -14.40
N VAL A 95 -0.22 10.49 -15.48
CA VAL A 95 -1.70 10.43 -15.45
C VAL A 95 -2.17 9.32 -14.51
N THR A 96 -1.60 8.13 -14.62
CA THR A 96 -1.93 7.00 -13.74
C THR A 96 -1.61 7.31 -12.28
N ALA A 97 -0.45 7.92 -12.01
CA ALA A 97 -0.06 8.37 -10.67
C ALA A 97 -1.08 9.35 -10.08
N THR A 98 -1.54 10.31 -10.89
CA THR A 98 -2.51 11.33 -10.49
C THR A 98 -3.87 10.71 -10.13
N TYR A 99 -4.35 9.74 -10.90
CA TYR A 99 -5.60 9.03 -10.57
C TYR A 99 -5.47 8.22 -9.27
N ALA A 100 -4.36 7.49 -9.11
CA ALA A 100 -4.12 6.74 -7.89
C ALA A 100 -4.00 7.65 -6.65
N GLU A 101 -3.37 8.83 -6.78
CA GLU A 101 -3.31 9.82 -5.70
C GLU A 101 -4.70 10.43 -5.41
N LYS A 102 -5.53 10.67 -6.44
CA LYS A 102 -6.91 11.11 -6.27
C LYS A 102 -7.75 10.12 -5.47
N ASP A 103 -7.61 8.83 -5.77
CA ASP A 103 -8.27 7.76 -5.01
C ASP A 103 -7.73 7.66 -3.58
N ALA A 104 -6.43 7.90 -3.37
CA ALA A 104 -5.84 7.98 -2.03
C ALA A 104 -6.43 9.14 -1.22
N VAL A 105 -6.52 10.33 -1.81
CA VAL A 105 -7.13 11.50 -1.16
C VAL A 105 -8.61 11.25 -0.87
N ALA A 106 -9.33 10.55 -1.74
CA ALA A 106 -10.71 10.17 -1.48
C ALA A 106 -10.84 9.27 -0.23
N ALA A 107 -9.96 8.26 -0.09
CA ALA A 107 -9.93 7.43 1.11
C ALA A 107 -9.61 8.24 2.38
N TRP A 108 -8.73 9.24 2.28
CA TRP A 108 -8.46 10.14 3.40
C TRP A 108 -9.65 11.05 3.76
N ARG A 109 -10.44 11.50 2.77
CA ARG A 109 -11.71 12.22 3.03
C ARG A 109 -12.69 11.36 3.82
N GLU A 110 -12.83 10.10 3.44
CA GLU A 110 -13.66 9.13 4.18
C GLU A 110 -13.14 8.93 5.62
N LEU A 111 -11.82 8.85 5.81
CA LEU A 111 -11.22 8.79 7.14
C LEU A 111 -11.62 10.00 7.98
N VAL A 112 -11.50 11.21 7.43
CA VAL A 112 -11.87 12.46 8.12
C VAL A 112 -13.37 12.47 8.43
N ALA A 113 -14.22 12.02 7.52
CA ALA A 113 -15.67 11.95 7.75
C ALA A 113 -16.02 10.98 8.89
N VAL A 114 -15.34 9.82 8.95
CA VAL A 114 -15.52 8.85 10.02
C VAL A 114 -15.03 9.38 11.36
N ALA A 115 -13.86 10.03 11.38
CA ALA A 115 -13.29 10.61 12.60
C ALA A 115 -14.17 11.71 13.20
N GLY A 116 -14.75 12.57 12.34
CA GLY A 116 -15.62 13.68 12.76
C GLY A 116 -14.96 14.58 13.79
N ASP A 117 -15.70 14.89 14.85
CA ASP A 117 -15.26 15.69 16.00
C ASP A 117 -14.97 14.84 17.26
N ARG A 118 -14.79 13.53 17.08
CA ARG A 118 -14.60 12.58 18.21
C ARG A 118 -13.22 12.66 18.85
N TYR A 119 -12.26 13.25 18.16
CA TYR A 119 -10.86 13.30 18.60
C TYR A 119 -10.42 14.72 18.89
N ALA A 120 -9.42 14.84 19.78
CA ALA A 120 -8.82 16.13 20.06
C ALA A 120 -8.22 16.77 18.78
N PRO A 121 -8.31 18.09 18.64
CA PRO A 121 -7.83 18.77 17.43
C PRO A 121 -6.30 18.71 17.25
N ASP A 122 -5.57 18.46 18.33
CA ASP A 122 -4.10 18.35 18.31
C ASP A 122 -3.66 16.98 18.85
N LEU A 123 -3.85 15.96 18.02
CA LEU A 123 -3.38 14.61 18.31
C LEU A 123 -1.85 14.51 18.18
N ALA A 124 -1.20 13.88 19.13
CA ALA A 124 0.23 13.56 19.08
C ALA A 124 0.40 12.11 18.62
N MET A 125 0.75 11.92 17.35
CA MET A 125 1.02 10.60 16.75
C MET A 125 2.52 10.27 16.73
N GLY A 126 3.35 11.21 17.16
CA GLY A 126 4.79 11.09 17.23
C GLY A 126 5.45 12.41 17.64
N ALA A 127 6.72 12.56 17.32
CA ALA A 127 7.47 13.75 17.71
C ALA A 127 6.97 15.00 16.94
N ARG A 128 6.68 16.08 17.69
CA ARG A 128 6.14 17.33 17.10
C ARG A 128 7.10 18.00 16.12
N ASN A 129 8.41 17.87 16.32
CA ASN A 129 9.43 18.39 15.41
C ASN A 129 9.47 17.65 14.05
N HIS A 130 8.81 16.49 13.94
CA HIS A 130 8.62 15.76 12.69
C HIS A 130 7.20 15.95 12.10
N HIS A 131 6.45 16.93 12.58
CA HIS A 131 5.08 17.23 12.15
C HIS A 131 4.11 16.03 12.28
N LEU A 132 4.37 15.13 13.24
CA LEU A 132 3.52 13.97 13.55
C LEU A 132 2.47 14.32 14.62
N CYS A 133 1.87 15.50 14.50
CA CYS A 133 0.82 15.99 15.38
C CYS A 133 -0.20 16.81 14.59
N GLY A 134 -1.37 17.03 15.16
CA GLY A 134 -2.48 17.75 14.55
C GLY A 134 -3.69 16.86 14.34
N HIS A 135 -4.58 17.26 13.46
CA HIS A 135 -5.77 16.50 13.12
C HIS A 135 -5.71 15.98 11.67
N TRP A 136 -6.36 14.85 11.38
CA TRP A 136 -6.46 14.31 10.01
C TRP A 136 -7.04 15.30 9.00
N ARG A 137 -7.90 16.26 9.44
CA ARG A 137 -8.40 17.37 8.62
C ARG A 137 -7.30 18.29 8.10
N ASP A 138 -6.26 18.51 8.88
CA ASP A 138 -5.15 19.38 8.48
C ASP A 138 -4.26 18.69 7.47
N GLU A 139 -4.07 17.38 7.64
CA GLU A 139 -3.40 16.56 6.64
C GLU A 139 -4.20 16.51 5.33
N LEU A 140 -5.53 16.38 5.40
CA LEU A 140 -6.39 16.41 4.21
C LEU A 140 -6.16 17.68 3.37
N LYS A 141 -6.08 18.85 4.00
CA LYS A 141 -5.81 20.11 3.29
C LYS A 141 -4.47 20.06 2.53
N ARG A 142 -3.42 19.47 3.16
CA ARG A 142 -2.12 19.29 2.53
C ARG A 142 -2.18 18.31 1.36
N LEU A 143 -2.85 17.19 1.54
CA LEU A 143 -3.04 16.18 0.49
C LEU A 143 -3.80 16.75 -0.71
N GLU A 144 -4.86 17.51 -0.48
CA GLU A 144 -5.64 18.18 -1.53
C GLU A 144 -4.84 19.26 -2.26
N SER A 145 -4.00 20.01 -1.55
CA SER A 145 -3.09 20.97 -2.17
C SER A 145 -2.05 20.30 -3.05
N ASN A 146 -1.45 19.20 -2.57
CA ASN A 146 -0.48 18.42 -3.33
C ASN A 146 -1.11 17.75 -4.56
N LEU A 147 -2.34 17.24 -4.43
CA LEU A 147 -3.07 16.66 -5.56
C LEU A 147 -3.33 17.71 -6.64
N ARG A 148 -3.77 18.91 -6.27
CA ARG A 148 -3.97 20.02 -7.24
C ARG A 148 -2.67 20.36 -7.98
N ALA A 149 -1.54 20.47 -7.27
CA ALA A 149 -0.26 20.73 -7.91
C ALA A 149 0.16 19.60 -8.88
N LEU A 150 -0.19 18.35 -8.55
CA LEU A 150 0.05 17.21 -9.43
C LEU A 150 -0.88 17.25 -10.66
N GLU A 151 -2.16 17.59 -10.49
CA GLU A 151 -3.14 17.76 -11.59
C GLU A 151 -2.72 18.90 -12.54
N GLU A 152 -2.22 20.01 -12.02
CA GLU A 152 -1.71 21.13 -12.81
C GLU A 152 -0.44 20.76 -13.61
N SER A 153 0.34 19.83 -13.10
CA SER A 153 1.54 19.30 -13.79
C SER A 153 1.20 18.29 -14.90
N CYS A 154 0.01 17.71 -14.85
CA CYS A 154 -0.54 16.87 -15.91
C CYS A 154 -1.24 17.81 -16.91
N CYS A 155 -0.77 17.88 -18.18
CA CYS A 155 -1.62 18.41 -19.26
C CYS A 155 -2.96 17.67 -19.22
N PRO A 156 -4.10 18.34 -19.54
CA PRO A 156 -5.39 17.69 -19.52
C PRO A 156 -5.29 16.40 -20.36
N PRO A 157 -5.57 15.25 -19.79
CA PRO A 157 -5.40 13.99 -20.47
C PRO A 157 -6.38 13.93 -21.65
N ASP A 158 -5.89 13.49 -22.81
CA ASP A 158 -6.76 13.06 -23.87
C ASP A 158 -7.67 11.95 -23.31
N GLU A 159 -9.00 12.05 -23.46
CA GLU A 159 -9.97 11.09 -22.92
C GLU A 159 -9.66 9.63 -23.30
N ALA A 160 -8.91 9.43 -24.38
CA ALA A 160 -8.46 8.12 -24.85
C ALA A 160 -7.47 7.45 -23.88
N VAL A 161 -6.62 8.21 -23.19
CA VAL A 161 -5.64 7.70 -22.20
C VAL A 161 -6.34 7.27 -20.90
N MET A 162 -7.51 7.85 -20.62
CA MET A 162 -8.26 7.58 -19.39
C MET A 162 -8.95 6.21 -19.35
N LYS A 163 -9.10 5.53 -20.51
CA LYS A 163 -9.76 4.21 -20.58
C LYS A 163 -8.81 3.04 -20.36
N GLU A 164 -7.52 3.30 -20.34
CA GLU A 164 -6.54 2.27 -19.99
C GLU A 164 -6.58 2.07 -18.47
N LYS A 165 -7.09 0.91 -18.07
CA LYS A 165 -7.11 0.42 -16.69
C LYS A 165 -5.77 0.71 -16.02
N VAL A 166 -5.79 1.30 -14.82
CA VAL A 166 -4.60 1.40 -13.96
C VAL A 166 -3.83 0.09 -14.06
N TRP A 167 -2.66 0.15 -14.71
CA TRP A 167 -1.89 -1.06 -14.97
C TRP A 167 -1.44 -1.67 -13.64
N MET A 168 -2.01 -2.79 -13.34
CA MET A 168 -1.49 -3.71 -12.34
C MET A 168 -0.74 -4.77 -13.15
N PRO A 169 0.55 -5.03 -12.87
CA PRO A 169 1.20 -6.16 -13.51
C PRO A 169 0.32 -7.37 -13.28
N ALA A 170 -0.06 -8.04 -14.36
CA ALA A 170 -0.68 -9.34 -14.24
C ALA A 170 0.31 -10.22 -13.46
N THR A 171 0.04 -10.41 -12.20
CA THR A 171 0.53 -11.62 -11.56
C THR A 171 -0.31 -12.71 -12.20
N ASP A 172 0.26 -13.56 -12.97
CA ASP A 172 -0.35 -14.66 -13.73
C ASP A 172 -1.16 -15.60 -12.84
N GLY A 173 -2.22 -15.12 -12.19
CA GLY A 173 -3.08 -15.91 -11.32
C GLY A 173 -2.43 -16.56 -10.12
N ASP A 174 -1.10 -16.51 -10.03
CA ASP A 174 -0.33 -17.07 -8.92
C ASP A 174 -0.49 -16.20 -7.66
N ARG A 175 -1.14 -16.76 -6.66
CA ARG A 175 -1.38 -16.14 -5.36
C ARG A 175 -0.61 -16.84 -4.24
N ASP A 176 0.02 -17.95 -4.53
CA ASP A 176 0.71 -18.76 -3.55
C ASP A 176 2.20 -18.36 -3.50
N PRO A 177 2.74 -18.08 -2.32
CA PRO A 177 4.16 -17.81 -2.19
C PRO A 177 4.99 -19.08 -2.46
N PRO A 178 6.19 -18.95 -3.05
CA PRO A 178 7.08 -20.08 -3.24
C PRO A 178 7.31 -20.83 -1.92
N ARG A 179 7.26 -22.16 -1.98
CA ARG A 179 7.58 -23.01 -0.85
C ARG A 179 9.10 -23.17 -0.75
N VAL A 180 9.64 -22.73 0.39
CA VAL A 180 11.06 -22.85 0.70
C VAL A 180 11.25 -23.89 1.79
N GLU A 181 11.94 -24.97 1.46
CA GLU A 181 12.34 -26.01 2.40
C GLU A 181 13.87 -25.93 2.59
N HIS A 182 14.29 -25.69 3.82
CA HIS A 182 15.70 -25.61 4.15
C HIS A 182 15.96 -26.24 5.51
N GLU A 183 17.02 -27.01 5.60
CA GLU A 183 17.48 -27.59 6.86
C GLU A 183 18.38 -26.57 7.59
N ARG A 184 18.00 -26.20 8.81
CA ARG A 184 18.78 -25.26 9.61
C ARG A 184 20.10 -25.87 10.04
N VAL A 185 21.22 -25.32 9.60
CA VAL A 185 22.54 -25.68 10.09
C VAL A 185 22.72 -25.21 11.53
N ARG A 186 22.86 -26.14 12.48
CA ARG A 186 22.93 -25.78 13.91
C ARG A 186 24.39 -25.68 14.42
N HIS A 187 25.31 -26.32 13.75
CA HIS A 187 26.73 -26.32 14.14
C HIS A 187 27.62 -26.21 12.91
N VAL A 188 28.64 -25.38 13.03
CA VAL A 188 29.67 -25.21 12.00
C VAL A 188 31.03 -25.24 12.70
N SER A 189 31.96 -26.06 12.19
CA SER A 189 33.31 -26.07 12.69
C SER A 189 34.14 -24.93 12.11
N PRO A 190 34.91 -24.19 12.91
CA PRO A 190 35.76 -23.11 12.40
C PRO A 190 36.70 -23.63 11.29
N GLY A 191 36.85 -22.86 10.21
CA GLY A 191 37.72 -23.18 9.09
C GLY A 191 37.15 -24.18 8.07
N GLN A 192 35.93 -24.68 8.28
CA GLN A 192 35.26 -25.53 7.29
C GLN A 192 34.27 -24.74 6.45
N PRO A 193 34.13 -24.99 5.14
CA PRO A 193 33.17 -24.30 4.31
C PRO A 193 31.75 -24.66 4.74
N LEU A 194 30.91 -23.62 4.93
CA LEU A 194 29.50 -23.79 5.23
C LEU A 194 28.75 -24.11 3.93
N ARG A 195 28.14 -25.31 3.87
CA ARG A 195 27.22 -25.66 2.79
C ARG A 195 25.78 -25.46 3.26
N LEU A 196 25.05 -24.55 2.59
CA LEU A 196 23.63 -24.36 2.78
C LEU A 196 22.88 -24.97 1.58
N THR A 197 21.86 -25.76 1.87
CA THR A 197 20.99 -26.34 0.85
C THR A 197 19.55 -25.90 1.12
N ALA A 198 18.89 -25.39 0.10
CA ALA A 198 17.47 -25.08 0.14
C ALA A 198 16.80 -25.64 -1.12
N ARG A 199 15.58 -26.18 -0.96
CA ARG A 199 14.71 -26.52 -2.08
C ARG A 199 13.64 -25.46 -2.18
N VAL A 200 13.52 -24.83 -3.34
CA VAL A 200 12.48 -23.86 -3.62
C VAL A 200 11.57 -24.44 -4.69
N SER A 201 10.28 -24.45 -4.45
CA SER A 201 9.28 -24.94 -5.39
C SER A 201 8.11 -23.97 -5.47
N ASP A 202 7.59 -23.83 -6.68
CA ASP A 202 6.45 -22.98 -6.98
C ASP A 202 5.71 -23.56 -8.20
N PRO A 203 4.36 -23.71 -8.16
CA PRO A 203 3.59 -24.23 -9.28
C PRO A 203 3.69 -23.37 -10.54
N SER A 204 3.89 -22.06 -10.41
CA SER A 204 4.08 -21.12 -11.53
C SER A 204 5.51 -21.07 -12.04
N GLY A 205 6.44 -21.74 -11.34
CA GLY A 205 7.87 -21.79 -11.64
C GLY A 205 8.70 -20.85 -10.78
N VAL A 206 9.94 -21.21 -10.56
CA VAL A 206 10.93 -20.42 -9.79
C VAL A 206 11.84 -19.69 -10.77
N GLN A 207 11.70 -18.38 -10.88
CA GLN A 207 12.48 -17.57 -11.81
C GLN A 207 13.88 -17.24 -11.28
N SER A 208 14.03 -17.00 -9.98
CA SER A 208 15.33 -16.73 -9.35
C SER A 208 15.30 -17.02 -7.84
N VAL A 209 16.45 -17.38 -7.29
CA VAL A 209 16.66 -17.57 -5.86
C VAL A 209 17.87 -16.74 -5.44
N HIS A 210 17.72 -15.90 -4.44
CA HIS A 210 18.79 -15.06 -3.91
C HIS A 210 19.05 -15.38 -2.43
N LEU A 211 20.28 -15.73 -2.10
CA LEU A 211 20.73 -15.87 -0.73
C LEU A 211 21.28 -14.52 -0.24
N ARG A 212 20.82 -14.08 0.95
CA ARG A 212 21.38 -12.92 1.65
C ARG A 212 22.01 -13.40 2.95
N TYR A 213 23.23 -12.99 3.21
CA TYR A 213 24.02 -13.27 4.43
C TYR A 213 24.50 -11.97 5.06
#